data_b6612977f61a58899c6ef1a3a87e1b8d
#
_entry.id   b6612977f61a58899c6ef1a3a87e1b8d
#
_cell.length_a   1.000
_cell.length_b   1.000
_cell.length_c   1.000
_cell.angle_alpha   90.00
_cell.angle_beta   90.00
_cell.angle_gamma   90.00
#
_symmetry.space_group_name_H-M   'P 1'
#
loop_
_entity.id
_entity.type
_entity.pdbx_description
1 polymer ?
#
loop_
_entity_poly.entity_id
_entity_poly.type
_entity_poly.pdbx_seq_one_letter_code
_entity_poly.pdbx_strand_id
1 'polypeptide(L)'
;MRLISGKLKGKKLLFLNSAITRPLKDMVRESVFNIIIHSNLINIQIQNSTVLDLYSGTGSFGIECISRGAKKAIFVENNEKAIEVLNKNLEKLSIKNQASLFAGKIETFLNQADKKKFDIIFFDPPFAENKFYNELKLIKKLNIFNKKNLVIIHREAKNVENFNGLLKVLTSKKYGRSKITFGIL
;
A
#
# COMPACT_ATOMS: atom_id res chain seq x y z
N MET A 1 -9.73 13.37 5.56
CA MET A 1 -9.03 12.13 5.99
C MET A 1 -7.98 12.49 7.03
N ARG A 2 -7.77 11.64 8.06
CA ARG A 2 -6.76 11.86 9.11
C ARG A 2 -6.03 10.55 9.41
N LEU A 3 -4.83 10.66 9.97
CA LEU A 3 -4.06 9.52 10.44
C LEU A 3 -4.69 8.94 11.72
N ILE A 4 -4.74 7.61 11.77
CA ILE A 4 -5.54 6.89 12.77
C ILE A 4 -4.71 6.59 14.01
N SER A 5 -3.41 6.26 13.83
CA SER A 5 -2.56 5.81 14.94
C SER A 5 -1.09 6.21 14.74
N GLY A 6 -0.26 5.90 15.74
CA GLY A 6 1.17 6.16 15.71
C GLY A 6 1.55 7.60 16.04
N LYS A 7 2.81 7.97 15.74
CA LYS A 7 3.41 9.28 16.10
C LYS A 7 2.72 10.49 15.44
N LEU A 8 1.98 10.27 14.36
CA LEU A 8 1.26 11.31 13.63
C LEU A 8 -0.25 11.22 13.80
N LYS A 9 -0.75 10.46 14.78
CA LYS A 9 -2.19 10.30 15.05
C LYS A 9 -2.92 11.63 15.07
N GLY A 10 -4.08 11.71 14.41
CA GLY A 10 -4.95 12.89 14.33
C GLY A 10 -4.52 13.95 13.30
N LYS A 11 -3.30 13.89 12.75
CA LYS A 11 -2.88 14.81 11.69
C LYS A 11 -3.74 14.62 10.45
N LYS A 12 -4.18 15.75 9.86
CA LYS A 12 -5.03 15.75 8.64
C LYS A 12 -4.16 15.61 7.39
N LEU A 13 -4.54 14.67 6.53
CA LEU A 13 -4.00 14.52 5.18
C LEU A 13 -4.84 15.34 4.19
N LEU A 14 -4.15 15.97 3.24
CA LEU A 14 -4.75 16.49 2.03
C LEU A 14 -5.16 15.30 1.15
N PHE A 15 -6.23 15.43 0.41
CA PHE A 15 -6.71 14.41 -0.53
C PHE A 15 -7.32 15.07 -1.75
N LEU A 16 -7.38 14.33 -2.85
CA LEU A 16 -8.07 14.78 -4.05
C LEU A 16 -9.57 14.47 -3.91
N ASN A 17 -10.38 15.50 -4.10
CA ASN A 17 -11.82 15.33 -4.21
C ASN A 17 -12.18 15.04 -5.67
N SER A 18 -11.85 13.84 -6.15
CA SER A 18 -12.13 13.45 -7.54
C SER A 18 -12.91 12.13 -7.58
N ALA A 19 -13.75 11.98 -8.61
CA ALA A 19 -14.45 10.72 -8.85
C ALA A 19 -13.50 9.54 -9.20
N ILE A 20 -12.27 9.87 -9.59
CA ILE A 20 -11.26 8.92 -10.07
C ILE A 20 -10.48 8.31 -8.90
N THR A 21 -10.20 9.11 -7.85
CA THR A 21 -9.47 8.65 -6.67
C THR A 21 -10.44 8.55 -5.49
N ARG A 22 -10.87 7.34 -5.15
CA ARG A 22 -11.59 7.09 -3.90
C ARG A 22 -10.56 6.68 -2.84
N PRO A 23 -10.23 7.55 -1.88
CA PRO A 23 -9.37 7.16 -0.79
C PRO A 23 -9.98 5.95 -0.07
N LEU A 24 -9.13 5.02 0.35
CA LEU A 24 -9.53 3.92 1.22
C LEU A 24 -10.28 4.52 2.41
N LYS A 25 -11.57 4.16 2.57
CA LYS A 25 -12.40 4.72 3.65
C LYS A 25 -11.69 4.53 4.97
N ASP A 26 -11.77 5.51 5.88
CA ASP A 26 -11.08 5.47 7.17
C ASP A 26 -11.34 4.17 7.93
N MET A 27 -12.59 3.68 7.93
CA MET A 27 -12.99 2.42 8.56
C MET A 27 -12.29 1.20 7.92
N VAL A 28 -12.15 1.17 6.59
CA VAL A 28 -11.48 0.05 5.89
C VAL A 28 -9.99 0.09 6.20
N ARG A 29 -9.38 1.27 6.17
CA ARG A 29 -7.97 1.46 6.52
C ARG A 29 -7.68 1.04 7.97
N GLU A 30 -8.52 1.44 8.92
CA GLU A 30 -8.42 1.01 10.31
C GLU A 30 -8.50 -0.51 10.43
N SER A 31 -9.46 -1.14 9.76
CA SER A 31 -9.60 -2.60 9.74
C SER A 31 -8.38 -3.29 9.15
N VAL A 32 -7.77 -2.75 8.08
CA VAL A 32 -6.52 -3.29 7.51
C VAL A 32 -5.42 -3.32 8.57
N PHE A 33 -5.19 -2.20 9.26
CA PHE A 33 -4.14 -2.13 10.27
C PHE A 33 -4.44 -2.99 11.50
N ASN A 34 -5.72 -3.12 11.91
CA ASN A 34 -6.10 -4.01 12.99
C ASN A 34 -5.82 -5.48 12.64
N ILE A 35 -6.06 -5.89 11.39
CA ILE A 35 -5.73 -7.24 10.93
C ILE A 35 -4.21 -7.46 10.94
N ILE A 36 -3.40 -6.50 10.47
CA ILE A 36 -1.94 -6.62 10.49
C ILE A 36 -1.41 -6.80 11.91
N ILE A 37 -1.99 -6.09 12.89
CA ILE A 37 -1.49 -6.06 14.28
C ILE A 37 -1.99 -7.25 15.10
N HIS A 38 -3.23 -7.67 14.89
CA HIS A 38 -3.92 -8.60 15.80
C HIS A 38 -4.20 -9.98 15.21
N SER A 39 -3.97 -10.18 13.91
CA SER A 39 -4.23 -11.48 13.30
C SER A 39 -3.09 -12.47 13.55
N ASN A 40 -3.39 -13.63 14.09
CA ASN A 40 -2.44 -14.73 14.25
C ASN A 40 -1.95 -15.33 12.92
N LEU A 41 -2.59 -14.99 11.81
CA LEU A 41 -2.21 -15.45 10.46
C LEU A 41 -1.10 -14.58 9.84
N ILE A 42 -0.83 -13.40 10.40
CA ILE A 42 0.11 -12.42 9.85
C ILE A 42 1.30 -12.30 10.80
N ASN A 43 2.46 -12.73 10.33
CA ASN A 43 3.70 -12.68 11.10
C ASN A 43 4.63 -11.60 10.57
N ILE A 44 4.13 -10.37 10.48
CA ILE A 44 4.89 -9.18 10.09
C ILE A 44 4.58 -8.03 11.05
N GLN A 45 5.58 -7.22 11.35
CA GLN A 45 5.42 -6.01 12.14
C GLN A 45 5.59 -4.79 11.25
N ILE A 46 4.76 -3.76 11.48
CA ILE A 46 4.90 -2.47 10.78
C ILE A 46 6.13 -1.74 11.29
N GLN A 47 6.43 -1.88 12.58
CA GLN A 47 7.62 -1.29 13.19
C GLN A 47 8.89 -1.74 12.47
N ASN A 48 9.72 -0.78 12.08
CA ASN A 48 10.98 -0.97 11.34
C ASN A 48 10.83 -1.59 9.94
N SER A 49 9.62 -1.79 9.42
CA SER A 49 9.38 -2.34 8.08
C SER A 49 9.74 -1.34 6.96
N THR A 50 10.09 -1.90 5.80
CA THR A 50 10.16 -1.19 4.53
C THR A 50 8.90 -1.48 3.72
N VAL A 51 8.15 -0.42 3.41
CA VAL A 51 6.83 -0.49 2.77
C VAL A 51 6.92 -0.06 1.32
N LEU A 52 6.26 -0.80 0.43
CA LEU A 52 6.01 -0.42 -0.96
C LEU A 52 4.52 -0.16 -1.14
N ASP A 53 4.16 1.09 -1.43
CA ASP A 53 2.78 1.56 -1.63
C ASP A 53 2.57 1.81 -3.12
N LEU A 54 1.97 0.84 -3.80
CA LEU A 54 1.70 0.86 -5.22
C LEU A 54 0.30 1.42 -5.49
N TYR A 55 0.18 2.28 -6.51
CA TYR A 55 -1.02 3.09 -6.75
C TYR A 55 -1.30 3.99 -5.54
N SER A 56 -0.24 4.64 -5.03
CA SER A 56 -0.24 5.24 -3.70
C SER A 56 -1.20 6.43 -3.56
N GLY A 57 -1.66 7.01 -4.68
CA GLY A 57 -2.54 8.16 -4.67
C GLY A 57 -1.94 9.31 -3.84
N THR A 58 -2.67 9.76 -2.83
CA THR A 58 -2.20 10.81 -1.91
C THR A 58 -1.40 10.28 -0.72
N GLY A 59 -1.03 8.99 -0.73
CA GLY A 59 -0.11 8.36 0.21
C GLY A 59 -0.73 7.86 1.52
N SER A 60 -2.04 7.66 1.57
CA SER A 60 -2.74 7.40 2.82
C SER A 60 -2.28 6.15 3.56
N PHE A 61 -1.95 5.06 2.85
CA PHE A 61 -1.50 3.81 3.46
C PHE A 61 -0.04 3.90 3.91
N GLY A 62 0.87 4.29 3.02
CA GLY A 62 2.29 4.37 3.34
C GLY A 62 2.59 5.40 4.44
N ILE A 63 1.89 6.56 4.46
CA ILE A 63 2.03 7.56 5.52
C ILE A 63 1.52 7.01 6.86
N GLU A 64 0.41 6.27 6.87
CA GLU A 64 -0.07 5.60 8.10
C GLU A 64 0.95 4.55 8.59
N CYS A 65 1.61 3.80 7.69
CA CYS A 65 2.70 2.89 8.06
C CYS A 65 3.87 3.64 8.70
N ILE A 66 4.31 4.78 8.14
CA ILE A 66 5.35 5.63 8.74
C ILE A 66 4.90 6.13 10.12
N SER A 67 3.64 6.57 10.25
CA SER A 67 3.08 6.99 11.54
C SER A 67 3.17 5.89 12.61
N ARG A 68 2.98 4.64 12.21
CA ARG A 68 3.04 3.44 13.06
C ARG A 68 4.44 2.85 13.22
N GLY A 69 5.48 3.55 12.76
CA GLY A 69 6.87 3.19 13.00
C GLY A 69 7.55 2.41 11.87
N ALA A 70 6.99 2.36 10.67
CA ALA A 70 7.73 1.86 9.52
C ALA A 70 9.03 2.65 9.33
N LYS A 71 10.12 1.95 9.00
CA LYS A 71 11.43 2.55 8.75
C LYS A 71 11.38 3.46 7.54
N LYS A 72 10.74 2.99 6.48
CA LYS A 72 10.65 3.71 5.20
C LYS A 72 9.42 3.27 4.42
N ALA A 73 8.80 4.22 3.70
CA ALA A 73 7.80 3.92 2.68
C ALA A 73 8.26 4.44 1.31
N ILE A 74 8.09 3.60 0.28
CA ILE A 74 8.29 3.97 -1.11
C ILE A 74 6.92 4.03 -1.75
N PHE A 75 6.59 5.19 -2.32
CA PHE A 75 5.33 5.47 -3.00
C PHE A 75 5.54 5.42 -4.50
N VAL A 76 4.67 4.73 -5.22
CA VAL A 76 4.68 4.71 -6.68
C VAL A 76 3.33 5.21 -7.17
N GLU A 77 3.35 6.31 -7.91
CA GLU A 77 2.14 6.97 -8.42
C GLU A 77 2.44 7.61 -9.79
N ASN A 78 1.47 7.57 -10.70
CA ASN A 78 1.62 8.14 -12.03
C ASN A 78 0.67 9.33 -12.31
N ASN A 79 -0.28 9.61 -11.43
CA ASN A 79 -1.18 10.74 -11.57
C ASN A 79 -0.53 12.00 -10.98
N GLU A 80 -0.24 12.98 -11.81
CA GLU A 80 0.46 14.23 -11.44
C GLU A 80 -0.22 14.96 -10.28
N LYS A 81 -1.56 15.09 -10.30
CA LYS A 81 -2.30 15.74 -9.21
C LYS A 81 -2.18 14.99 -7.88
N ALA A 82 -2.18 13.66 -7.93
CA ALA A 82 -1.99 12.84 -6.73
C ALA A 82 -0.57 12.99 -6.19
N ILE A 83 0.43 13.01 -7.07
CA ILE A 83 1.85 13.23 -6.76
C ILE A 83 2.05 14.58 -6.06
N GLU A 84 1.46 15.67 -6.57
CA GLU A 84 1.52 16.98 -5.93
C GLU A 84 0.95 16.97 -4.51
N VAL A 85 -0.23 16.35 -4.33
CA VAL A 85 -0.87 16.25 -3.01
C VAL A 85 -0.05 15.38 -2.08
N LEU A 86 0.50 14.26 -2.56
CA LEU A 86 1.38 13.41 -1.77
C LEU A 86 2.62 14.17 -1.29
N ASN A 87 3.29 14.91 -2.17
CA ASN A 87 4.44 15.73 -1.80
C ASN A 87 4.08 16.75 -0.71
N LYS A 88 2.96 17.46 -0.85
CA LYS A 88 2.45 18.39 0.18
C LYS A 88 2.17 17.68 1.51
N ASN A 89 1.65 16.45 1.49
CA ASN A 89 1.44 15.66 2.70
C ASN A 89 2.77 15.31 3.37
N LEU A 90 3.78 14.84 2.60
CA LEU A 90 5.10 14.47 3.13
C LEU A 90 5.82 15.67 3.74
N GLU A 91 5.73 16.83 3.11
CA GLU A 91 6.27 18.10 3.63
C GLU A 91 5.60 18.53 4.92
N LYS A 92 4.28 18.66 4.87
CA LYS A 92 3.45 19.08 6.02
C LYS A 92 3.66 18.22 7.26
N LEU A 93 3.93 16.94 7.07
CA LEU A 93 4.16 16.00 8.16
C LEU A 93 5.63 15.86 8.54
N SER A 94 6.56 16.52 7.83
CA SER A 94 8.00 16.47 8.06
C SER A 94 8.57 15.04 8.04
N ILE A 95 8.12 14.20 7.10
CA ILE A 95 8.51 12.78 6.99
C ILE A 95 9.25 12.44 5.68
N LYS A 96 9.74 13.44 4.94
CA LYS A 96 10.48 13.22 3.67
C LYS A 96 11.69 12.30 3.82
N ASN A 97 12.33 12.30 4.99
CA ASN A 97 13.47 11.42 5.29
C ASN A 97 13.10 9.93 5.39
N GLN A 98 11.83 9.62 5.66
CA GLN A 98 11.29 8.26 5.73
C GLN A 98 10.48 7.89 4.47
N ALA A 99 10.35 8.79 3.51
CA ALA A 99 9.56 8.63 2.31
C ALA A 99 10.41 8.75 1.05
N SER A 100 10.11 7.94 0.04
CA SER A 100 10.63 8.11 -1.32
C SER A 100 9.45 8.02 -2.28
N LEU A 101 9.34 8.98 -3.19
CA LEU A 101 8.30 8.97 -4.22
C LEU A 101 8.94 8.68 -5.58
N PHE A 102 8.36 7.73 -6.29
CA PHE A 102 8.61 7.48 -7.70
C PHE A 102 7.39 7.95 -8.50
N ALA A 103 7.57 9.05 -9.24
CA ALA A 103 6.56 9.60 -10.13
C ALA A 103 6.63 8.87 -11.47
N GLY A 104 5.74 7.89 -11.68
CA GLY A 104 5.74 7.11 -12.93
C GLY A 104 5.02 5.78 -12.82
N LYS A 105 5.14 4.98 -13.89
CA LYS A 105 4.50 3.67 -13.98
C LYS A 105 5.17 2.65 -13.05
N ILE A 106 4.37 1.77 -12.46
CA ILE A 106 4.83 0.71 -11.53
C ILE A 106 5.83 -0.21 -12.23
N GLU A 107 5.58 -0.63 -13.48
CA GLU A 107 6.50 -1.49 -14.24
C GLU A 107 7.89 -0.85 -14.39
N THR A 108 7.94 0.46 -14.65
CA THR A 108 9.22 1.21 -14.75
C THR A 108 9.95 1.20 -13.42
N PHE A 109 9.22 1.47 -12.32
CA PHE A 109 9.79 1.40 -10.97
C PHE A 109 10.33 0.00 -10.65
N LEU A 110 9.55 -1.05 -10.92
CA LEU A 110 9.94 -2.43 -10.60
C LEU A 110 11.22 -2.83 -11.35
N ASN A 111 11.35 -2.46 -12.62
CA ASN A 111 12.55 -2.74 -13.41
C ASN A 111 13.81 -2.00 -12.91
N GLN A 112 13.62 -0.91 -12.15
CA GLN A 112 14.71 -0.14 -11.54
C GLN A 112 14.90 -0.46 -10.04
N ALA A 113 14.06 -1.32 -9.47
CA ALA A 113 14.08 -1.62 -8.03
C ALA A 113 15.14 -2.65 -7.63
N ASP A 114 16.20 -2.83 -8.42
CA ASP A 114 17.26 -3.80 -8.19
C ASP A 114 17.76 -3.77 -6.73
N LYS A 115 17.92 -4.96 -6.13
CA LYS A 115 18.38 -5.19 -4.74
C LYS A 115 17.51 -4.61 -3.63
N LYS A 116 16.41 -3.89 -3.93
CA LYS A 116 15.48 -3.44 -2.89
C LYS A 116 14.67 -4.63 -2.38
N LYS A 117 14.42 -4.65 -1.07
CA LYS A 117 13.59 -5.67 -0.42
C LYS A 117 12.51 -4.99 0.41
N PHE A 118 11.29 -5.50 0.30
CA PHE A 118 10.12 -4.97 0.99
C PHE A 118 9.54 -5.99 1.96
N ASP A 119 9.08 -5.49 3.10
CA ASP A 119 8.39 -6.27 4.12
C ASP A 119 6.88 -6.23 3.89
N ILE A 120 6.35 -5.08 3.48
CA ILE A 120 4.93 -4.86 3.22
C ILE A 120 4.78 -4.26 1.84
N ILE A 121 3.92 -4.88 1.01
CA ILE A 121 3.59 -4.39 -0.33
C ILE A 121 2.08 -4.19 -0.40
N PHE A 122 1.64 -2.98 -0.66
CA PHE A 122 0.24 -2.62 -0.79
C PHE A 122 -0.12 -2.29 -2.23
N PHE A 123 -1.23 -2.85 -2.69
CA PHE A 123 -1.81 -2.63 -4.00
C PHE A 123 -3.20 -2.02 -3.87
N ASP A 124 -3.42 -0.84 -4.44
CA ASP A 124 -4.74 -0.20 -4.56
C ASP A 124 -5.05 0.17 -6.02
N PRO A 125 -5.03 -0.81 -6.96
CA PRO A 125 -5.24 -0.53 -8.36
C PRO A 125 -6.69 -0.12 -8.63
N PRO A 126 -6.95 0.66 -9.72
CA PRO A 126 -8.30 0.92 -10.20
C PRO A 126 -9.10 -0.38 -10.34
N PHE A 127 -10.34 -0.40 -9.89
CA PHE A 127 -11.15 -1.64 -9.83
C PHE A 127 -11.38 -2.30 -11.20
N ALA A 128 -11.40 -1.51 -12.26
CA ALA A 128 -11.54 -1.99 -13.63
C ALA A 128 -10.25 -2.62 -14.21
N GLU A 129 -9.08 -2.40 -13.59
CA GLU A 129 -7.79 -2.84 -14.10
C GLU A 129 -7.33 -4.14 -13.45
N ASN A 130 -6.75 -5.04 -14.29
CA ASN A 130 -6.16 -6.29 -13.82
C ASN A 130 -4.64 -6.33 -14.01
N LYS A 131 -4.00 -5.20 -14.32
CA LYS A 131 -2.54 -5.08 -14.50
C LYS A 131 -1.75 -5.51 -13.28
N PHE A 132 -2.32 -5.35 -12.09
CA PHE A 132 -1.69 -5.74 -10.83
C PHE A 132 -1.24 -7.22 -10.79
N TYR A 133 -1.87 -8.12 -11.58
CA TYR A 133 -1.39 -9.50 -11.71
C TYR A 133 -0.01 -9.59 -12.36
N ASN A 134 0.24 -8.79 -13.40
CA ASN A 134 1.53 -8.76 -14.08
C ASN A 134 2.59 -8.12 -13.17
N GLU A 135 2.22 -7.09 -12.45
CA GLU A 135 3.09 -6.44 -11.47
C GLU A 135 3.45 -7.39 -10.32
N LEU A 136 2.49 -8.17 -9.83
CA LEU A 136 2.73 -9.20 -8.80
C LEU A 136 3.67 -10.31 -9.33
N LYS A 137 3.47 -10.75 -10.57
CA LYS A 137 4.40 -11.68 -11.26
C LYS A 137 5.80 -11.09 -11.35
N LEU A 138 5.92 -9.82 -11.70
CA LEU A 138 7.21 -9.14 -11.85
C LEU A 138 7.91 -9.00 -10.50
N ILE A 139 7.20 -8.61 -9.43
CA ILE A 139 7.71 -8.56 -8.06
C ILE A 139 8.26 -9.92 -7.63
N LYS A 140 7.53 -10.99 -7.92
CA LYS A 140 7.96 -12.36 -7.61
C LYS A 140 9.19 -12.75 -8.42
N LYS A 141 9.21 -12.48 -9.71
CA LYS A 141 10.36 -12.76 -10.61
C LYS A 141 11.61 -12.01 -10.16
N LEU A 142 11.49 -10.73 -9.84
CA LEU A 142 12.59 -9.88 -9.39
C LEU A 142 13.01 -10.15 -7.94
N ASN A 143 12.21 -10.94 -7.20
CA ASN A 143 12.46 -11.30 -5.81
C ASN A 143 12.73 -10.07 -4.92
N ILE A 144 11.93 -9.00 -5.08
CA ILE A 144 12.08 -7.73 -4.34
C ILE A 144 11.32 -7.70 -3.01
N PHE A 145 11.20 -8.82 -2.33
CA PHE A 145 10.54 -8.95 -1.04
C PHE A 145 11.42 -9.70 -0.05
N ASN A 146 11.23 -9.47 1.24
CA ASN A 146 11.91 -10.18 2.30
C ASN A 146 11.29 -11.56 2.53
N LYS A 147 12.04 -12.49 3.13
CA LYS A 147 11.54 -13.84 3.47
C LYS A 147 10.26 -13.80 4.31
N LYS A 148 10.20 -12.85 5.26
CA LYS A 148 8.94 -12.49 5.94
C LYS A 148 8.39 -11.29 5.20
N ASN A 149 7.27 -11.46 4.53
CA ASN A 149 6.62 -10.40 3.76
C ASN A 149 5.11 -10.45 3.93
N LEU A 150 4.45 -9.36 3.56
CA LEU A 150 3.01 -9.26 3.51
C LEU A 150 2.61 -8.49 2.26
N VAL A 151 1.78 -9.08 1.45
CA VAL A 151 1.12 -8.43 0.32
C VAL A 151 -0.32 -8.17 0.70
N ILE A 152 -0.77 -6.94 0.49
CA ILE A 152 -2.13 -6.49 0.77
C ILE A 152 -2.72 -5.94 -0.52
N ILE A 153 -3.85 -6.46 -0.95
CA ILE A 153 -4.48 -6.07 -2.22
C ILE A 153 -5.90 -5.61 -1.95
N HIS A 154 -6.21 -4.36 -2.32
CA HIS A 154 -7.55 -3.79 -2.28
C HIS A 154 -8.22 -3.93 -3.64
N ARG A 155 -9.40 -4.53 -3.66
CA ARG A 155 -10.21 -4.72 -4.87
C ARG A 155 -11.69 -4.47 -4.61
N GLU A 156 -12.49 -4.44 -5.66
CA GLU A 156 -13.94 -4.42 -5.53
C GLU A 156 -14.46 -5.78 -5.04
N ALA A 157 -15.40 -5.79 -4.09
CA ALA A 157 -15.87 -7.00 -3.41
C ALA A 157 -16.55 -8.03 -4.33
N LYS A 158 -17.07 -7.58 -5.49
CA LYS A 158 -17.69 -8.47 -6.51
C LYS A 158 -16.67 -9.21 -7.37
N ASN A 159 -15.42 -8.71 -7.44
CA ASN A 159 -14.39 -9.32 -8.25
C ASN A 159 -13.94 -10.66 -7.66
N VAL A 160 -13.77 -11.65 -8.53
CA VAL A 160 -13.19 -12.95 -8.18
C VAL A 160 -11.74 -12.94 -8.70
N GLU A 161 -10.78 -12.82 -7.78
CA GLU A 161 -9.37 -12.89 -8.12
C GLU A 161 -8.85 -14.32 -7.98
N ASN A 162 -8.02 -14.73 -8.95
CA ASN A 162 -7.29 -15.99 -8.90
C ASN A 162 -5.79 -15.71 -8.69
N PHE A 163 -5.28 -16.06 -7.52
CA PHE A 163 -3.88 -15.86 -7.15
C PHE A 163 -3.02 -17.12 -7.25
N ASN A 164 -3.51 -18.19 -7.87
CA ASN A 164 -2.81 -19.47 -7.96
C ASN A 164 -1.38 -19.30 -8.48
N GLY A 165 -0.42 -19.82 -7.73
CA GLY A 165 1.01 -19.70 -8.04
C GLY A 165 1.64 -18.31 -7.89
N LEU A 166 0.84 -17.28 -7.59
CA LEU A 166 1.33 -15.91 -7.42
C LEU A 166 1.44 -15.49 -5.96
N LEU A 167 0.41 -15.79 -5.19
CA LEU A 167 0.28 -15.36 -3.80
C LEU A 167 -0.32 -16.49 -2.97
N LYS A 168 0.30 -16.81 -1.84
CA LYS A 168 -0.35 -17.64 -0.82
C LYS A 168 -1.29 -16.75 -0.01
N VAL A 169 -2.59 -16.82 -0.30
CA VAL A 169 -3.61 -16.05 0.42
C VAL A 169 -3.72 -16.55 1.85
N LEU A 170 -3.58 -15.65 2.82
CA LEU A 170 -3.74 -15.91 4.25
C LEU A 170 -5.20 -15.67 4.69
N THR A 171 -5.78 -14.56 4.26
CA THR A 171 -7.17 -14.20 4.55
C THR A 171 -7.67 -13.13 3.58
N SER A 172 -8.99 -13.05 3.43
CA SER A 172 -9.67 -11.97 2.72
C SER A 172 -10.86 -11.48 3.53
N LYS A 173 -11.08 -10.17 3.54
CA LYS A 173 -12.19 -9.53 4.25
C LYS A 173 -12.95 -8.58 3.32
N LYS A 174 -14.27 -8.61 3.40
CA LYS A 174 -15.16 -7.72 2.64
C LYS A 174 -15.69 -6.60 3.53
N TYR A 175 -15.71 -5.38 3.01
CA TYR A 175 -16.22 -4.18 3.67
C TYR A 175 -17.09 -3.40 2.68
N GLY A 176 -18.36 -3.72 2.62
CA GLY A 176 -19.28 -3.18 1.60
C GLY A 176 -18.76 -3.50 0.19
N ARG A 177 -18.42 -2.47 -0.58
CA ARG A 177 -17.89 -2.63 -1.95
C ARG A 177 -16.40 -2.96 -2.03
N SER A 178 -15.69 -2.93 -0.92
CA SER A 178 -14.25 -3.21 -0.85
C SER A 178 -13.98 -4.64 -0.41
N LYS A 179 -12.97 -5.27 -1.00
CA LYS A 179 -12.37 -6.53 -0.56
C LYS A 179 -10.88 -6.31 -0.36
N ILE A 180 -10.37 -6.69 0.81
CA ILE A 180 -8.95 -6.66 1.14
C ILE A 180 -8.45 -8.10 1.25
N THR A 181 -7.47 -8.44 0.45
CA THR A 181 -6.80 -9.74 0.49
C THR A 181 -5.40 -9.58 1.07
N PHE A 182 -5.07 -10.42 2.03
CA PHE A 182 -3.75 -10.52 2.66
C PHE A 182 -3.10 -11.83 2.25
N GLY A 183 -1.84 -11.79 1.85
CA GLY A 183 -1.10 -12.97 1.43
C GLY A 183 0.41 -12.76 1.53
N ILE A 184 1.16 -13.81 1.20
CA ILE A 184 2.64 -13.83 1.17
C ILE A 184 3.13 -14.38 -0.17
N LEU A 185 4.33 -13.92 -0.58
CA LEU A 185 5.05 -14.37 -1.77
C LEU A 185 5.98 -15.55 -1.49
#